data_296f30a7e5c3e15f2322e9d39e5092fe
#
_entry.id   296f30a7e5c3e15f2322e9d39e5092fe
#
_cell.length_a   1.000
_cell.length_b   1.000
_cell.length_c   1.000
_cell.angle_alpha   90.00
_cell.angle_beta   90.00
_cell.angle_gamma   90.00
#
_symmetry.space_group_name_H-M   'P 1'
#
loop_
_entity.id
_entity.type
_entity.pdbx_description
1 polymer ?
#
loop_
_entity_poly.entity_id
_entity_poly.type
_entity_poly.pdbx_seq_one_letter_code
_entity_poly.pdbx_strand_id
1 'polypeptide(L)'
;LACVLFARELDLRAKQLGSKVQSVAAHPGWALTGLQINYPNRFDFLAQSAQTGSRSQIKAATDANFVGGEFVGPKWEAWGEPALIKGSKRSNDLELMKRLWEISEELTGQKFLP
;
A
#
# COMPACT_ATOMS: atom_id res chain seq x y z
N LEU A 1 -0.14 7.92 -0.48
CA LEU A 1 0.73 8.20 0.67
C LEU A 1 0.12 7.66 1.96
N ALA A 2 -1.12 8.03 2.33
CA ALA A 2 -1.74 7.64 3.59
C ALA A 2 -1.79 6.12 3.80
N CYS A 3 -2.20 5.34 2.80
CA CYS A 3 -2.25 3.88 2.90
C CYS A 3 -0.88 3.25 3.21
N VAL A 4 0.21 3.79 2.64
CA VAL A 4 1.57 3.29 2.92
C VAL A 4 2.00 3.63 4.33
N LEU A 5 1.74 4.87 4.78
CA LEU A 5 2.02 5.29 6.16
C LEU A 5 1.24 4.41 7.16
N PHE A 6 -0.05 4.19 6.90
CA PHE A 6 -0.89 3.36 7.75
C PHE A 6 -0.40 1.91 7.82
N ALA A 7 -0.09 1.30 6.67
CA ALA A 7 0.41 -0.07 6.63
C ALA A 7 1.72 -0.24 7.41
N ARG A 8 2.63 0.72 7.30
CA ARG A 8 3.90 0.71 8.04
C ARG A 8 3.72 0.92 9.54
N GLU A 9 2.86 1.85 9.94
CA GLU A 9 2.55 2.06 11.36
C GLU A 9 1.89 0.81 11.97
N LEU A 10 0.96 0.21 11.26
CA LEU A 10 0.33 -1.04 11.67
C LEU A 10 1.36 -2.15 11.88
N ASP A 11 2.30 -2.29 10.95
CA ASP A 11 3.36 -3.29 11.04
C ASP A 11 4.28 -3.06 12.26
N LEU A 12 4.68 -1.79 12.50
CA LEU A 12 5.48 -1.43 13.66
C LEU A 12 4.79 -1.76 14.97
N ARG A 13 3.51 -1.39 15.11
CA ARG A 13 2.72 -1.68 16.32
C ARG A 13 2.51 -3.17 16.53
N ALA A 14 2.20 -3.91 15.47
CA ALA A 14 2.05 -5.37 15.54
C ALA A 14 3.34 -6.03 16.04
N LYS A 15 4.50 -5.62 15.54
CA LYS A 15 5.81 -6.11 15.97
C LYS A 15 6.11 -5.77 17.43
N GLN A 16 5.79 -4.57 17.88
CA GLN A 16 5.96 -4.16 19.29
C GLN A 16 5.14 -5.03 20.25
N LEU A 17 4.00 -5.53 19.80
CA LEU A 17 3.15 -6.46 20.56
C LEU A 17 3.57 -7.94 20.42
N GLY A 18 4.68 -8.22 19.75
CA GLY A 18 5.12 -9.59 19.48
C GLY A 18 4.20 -10.38 18.52
N SER A 19 3.36 -9.68 17.77
CA SER A 19 2.46 -10.29 16.78
C SER A 19 3.26 -10.82 15.60
N LYS A 20 2.80 -11.94 15.02
CA LYS A 20 3.32 -12.50 13.78
C LYS A 20 2.64 -11.92 12.52
N VAL A 21 1.68 -11.03 12.70
CA VAL A 21 1.01 -10.35 11.59
C VAL A 21 1.97 -9.39 10.92
N GLN A 22 2.02 -9.44 9.61
CA GLN A 22 2.79 -8.53 8.77
C GLN A 22 1.83 -7.63 8.01
N SER A 23 2.14 -6.34 7.91
CA SER A 23 1.37 -5.40 7.13
C SER A 23 2.22 -4.89 5.96
N VAL A 24 1.71 -5.08 4.74
CA VAL A 24 2.39 -4.74 3.48
C VAL A 24 1.46 -3.87 2.64
N ALA A 25 1.98 -2.80 2.09
CA ALA A 25 1.23 -1.95 1.15
C ALA A 25 1.47 -2.41 -0.29
N ALA A 26 0.42 -2.35 -1.11
CA ALA A 26 0.53 -2.65 -2.54
C ALA A 26 -0.29 -1.67 -3.38
N HIS A 27 0.15 -1.41 -4.62
CA HIS A 27 -0.64 -0.67 -5.60
C HIS A 27 -0.55 -1.32 -6.98
N PRO A 28 -1.64 -1.21 -7.79
CA PRO A 28 -1.73 -1.87 -9.08
C PRO A 28 -0.96 -1.17 -10.21
N GLY A 29 -0.39 0.01 -9.98
CA GLY A 29 0.03 0.90 -11.05
C GLY A 29 -1.16 1.54 -11.76
N TRP A 30 -0.98 1.90 -13.05
CA TRP A 30 -2.08 2.40 -13.86
C TRP A 30 -2.81 1.23 -14.53
N ALA A 31 -3.89 0.78 -13.92
CA ALA A 31 -4.70 -0.33 -14.39
C ALA A 31 -6.14 0.09 -14.64
N LEU A 32 -6.71 -0.39 -15.73
CA LEU A 32 -8.14 -0.22 -16.04
C LEU A 32 -8.97 -1.06 -15.07
N THR A 33 -9.82 -0.37 -14.32
CA THR A 33 -10.74 -0.97 -13.35
C THR A 33 -12.13 -0.36 -13.49
N GLY A 34 -13.11 -0.81 -12.73
CA GLY A 34 -14.44 -0.21 -12.69
C GLY A 34 -14.47 1.28 -12.35
N LEU A 35 -13.40 1.82 -11.78
CA LEU A 35 -13.31 3.24 -11.46
C LEU A 35 -13.34 4.13 -12.72
N GLN A 36 -12.68 3.71 -13.80
CA GLN A 36 -12.60 4.46 -15.06
C GLN A 36 -13.92 4.47 -15.86
N ILE A 37 -14.87 3.62 -15.55
CA ILE A 37 -16.19 3.59 -16.24
C ILE A 37 -16.87 4.96 -16.13
N ASN A 38 -16.76 5.63 -14.98
CA ASN A 38 -17.38 6.93 -14.75
C ASN A 38 -16.47 8.12 -15.11
N TYR A 39 -15.18 7.88 -15.28
CA TYR A 39 -14.16 8.90 -15.56
C TYR A 39 -13.20 8.43 -16.66
N PRO A 40 -13.72 8.20 -17.89
CA PRO A 40 -12.88 7.72 -18.99
C PRO A 40 -11.81 8.76 -19.36
N ASN A 41 -10.59 8.30 -19.56
CA ASN A 41 -9.47 9.14 -19.99
C ASN A 41 -9.08 8.73 -21.42
N ARG A 42 -8.78 9.70 -22.28
CA ARG A 42 -8.32 9.47 -23.65
C ARG A 42 -7.06 8.60 -23.76
N PHE A 43 -6.32 8.42 -22.67
CA PHE A 43 -5.10 7.62 -22.61
C PHE A 43 -5.31 6.24 -21.95
N ASP A 44 -6.55 5.86 -21.63
CA ASP A 44 -6.84 4.56 -20.98
C ASP A 44 -6.38 3.35 -21.80
N PHE A 45 -6.19 3.53 -23.10
CA PHE A 45 -5.62 2.48 -23.97
C PHE A 45 -4.16 2.12 -23.62
N LEU A 46 -3.45 2.97 -22.86
CA LEU A 46 -2.10 2.72 -22.36
C LEU A 46 -2.08 2.03 -20.99
N ALA A 47 -3.23 1.94 -20.33
CA ALA A 47 -3.30 1.34 -19.00
C ALA A 47 -3.23 -0.19 -19.09
N GLN A 48 -2.67 -0.81 -18.03
CA GLN A 48 -2.66 -2.27 -17.94
C GLN A 48 -4.07 -2.81 -17.66
N SER A 49 -4.28 -4.11 -17.91
CA SER A 49 -5.50 -4.78 -17.50
C SER A 49 -5.60 -4.85 -15.96
N ALA A 50 -6.81 -4.95 -15.43
CA ALA A 50 -7.03 -5.17 -13.99
C ALA A 50 -6.31 -6.45 -13.50
N GLN A 51 -6.28 -7.49 -14.33
CA GLN A 51 -5.56 -8.73 -14.04
C GLN A 51 -4.05 -8.51 -13.90
N THR A 52 -3.45 -7.70 -14.75
CA THR A 52 -2.02 -7.35 -14.63
C THR A 52 -1.79 -6.50 -13.38
N GLY A 53 -2.64 -5.51 -13.12
CA GLY A 53 -2.56 -4.66 -11.94
C GLY A 53 -2.68 -5.42 -10.62
N SER A 54 -3.47 -6.50 -10.56
CA SER A 54 -3.63 -7.31 -9.34
C SER A 54 -2.38 -8.12 -8.94
N ARG A 55 -1.41 -8.28 -9.84
CA ARG A 55 -0.17 -9.05 -9.56
C ARG A 55 0.64 -8.49 -8.39
N SER A 56 0.63 -7.17 -8.20
CA SER A 56 1.30 -6.53 -7.06
C SER A 56 0.65 -6.90 -5.72
N GLN A 57 -0.68 -6.95 -5.67
CA GLN A 57 -1.41 -7.35 -4.47
C GLN A 57 -1.21 -8.84 -4.19
N ILE A 58 -1.24 -9.68 -5.23
CA ILE A 58 -0.97 -11.11 -5.08
C ILE A 58 0.44 -11.33 -4.52
N LYS A 59 1.45 -10.66 -5.09
CA LYS A 59 2.83 -10.74 -4.57
C LYS A 59 2.91 -10.28 -3.12
N ALA A 60 2.27 -9.16 -2.77
CA ALA A 60 2.26 -8.65 -1.40
C ALA A 60 1.64 -9.64 -0.40
N ALA A 61 0.63 -10.41 -0.83
CA ALA A 61 -0.07 -11.38 0.00
C ALA A 61 0.63 -12.75 0.10
N THR A 62 1.50 -13.10 -0.85
CA THR A 62 2.00 -14.49 -0.98
C THR A 62 3.51 -14.62 -0.89
N ASP A 63 4.28 -13.53 -0.96
CA ASP A 63 5.74 -13.59 -0.90
C ASP A 63 6.23 -13.80 0.54
N ALA A 64 6.68 -15.01 0.82
CA ALA A 64 7.15 -15.42 2.14
C ALA A 64 8.44 -14.72 2.60
N ASN A 65 9.12 -13.98 1.72
CA ASN A 65 10.32 -13.24 2.08
C ASN A 65 10.02 -11.85 2.67
N PHE A 66 8.78 -11.42 2.64
CA PHE A 66 8.40 -10.15 3.27
C PHE A 66 8.42 -10.28 4.79
N VAL A 67 8.85 -9.21 5.43
CA VAL A 67 8.96 -9.11 6.89
C VAL A 67 8.04 -8.05 7.48
N GLY A 68 7.25 -7.39 6.65
CA GLY A 68 6.32 -6.31 6.99
C GLY A 68 6.89 -4.91 6.80
N GLY A 69 6.02 -3.97 6.45
CA GLY A 69 6.38 -2.58 6.13
C GLY A 69 6.79 -2.35 4.67
N GLU A 70 6.82 -3.40 3.84
CA GLU A 70 7.14 -3.27 2.42
C GLU A 70 6.06 -2.52 1.66
N PHE A 71 6.48 -1.96 0.52
CA PHE A 71 5.59 -1.36 -0.46
C PHE A 71 5.84 -1.99 -1.82
N VAL A 72 4.82 -2.64 -2.36
CA VAL A 72 4.88 -3.40 -3.61
C VAL A 72 4.10 -2.69 -4.70
N GLY A 73 4.66 -2.60 -5.87
CA GLY A 73 4.00 -2.04 -7.05
C GLY A 73 4.75 -2.41 -8.33
N PRO A 74 4.28 -1.97 -9.50
CA PRO A 74 5.01 -2.16 -10.75
C PRO A 74 6.37 -1.48 -10.72
N LYS A 75 7.39 -2.11 -11.31
CA LYS A 75 8.78 -1.64 -11.31
C LYS A 75 8.97 -0.18 -11.77
N TRP A 76 8.13 0.27 -12.69
CA TRP A 76 8.13 1.66 -13.21
C TRP A 76 6.93 2.47 -12.71
N GLU A 77 6.46 2.19 -11.50
CA GLU A 77 5.32 2.84 -10.83
C GLU A 77 3.97 2.66 -11.54
N ALA A 78 3.88 2.93 -12.83
CA ALA A 78 2.66 2.79 -13.63
C ALA A 78 2.54 1.42 -14.30
N TRP A 79 3.65 0.79 -14.69
CA TRP A 79 3.72 -0.47 -15.44
C TRP A 79 4.87 -1.35 -14.96
N GLY A 80 4.84 -2.61 -15.38
CA GLY A 80 5.91 -3.57 -15.19
C GLY A 80 5.59 -4.66 -14.19
N GLU A 81 6.56 -5.54 -14.00
CA GLU A 81 6.45 -6.65 -13.03
C GLU A 81 6.42 -6.10 -11.59
N PRO A 82 5.71 -6.80 -10.68
CA PRO A 82 5.68 -6.45 -9.27
C PRO A 82 7.08 -6.42 -8.64
N ALA A 83 7.43 -5.30 -8.03
CA ALA A 83 8.71 -5.06 -7.38
C ALA A 83 8.53 -4.34 -6.05
N LEU A 84 9.56 -4.37 -5.21
CA LEU A 84 9.64 -3.52 -4.04
C LEU A 84 9.84 -2.06 -4.48
N ILE A 85 9.00 -1.17 -3.99
CA ILE A 85 9.06 0.26 -4.26
C ILE A 85 9.53 0.98 -3.00
N LYS A 86 10.51 1.86 -3.17
CA LYS A 86 11.09 2.61 -2.06
C LYS A 86 10.11 3.63 -1.45
N GLY A 87 9.17 4.09 -2.26
CA GLY A 87 8.25 5.16 -1.89
C GLY A 87 8.95 6.53 -1.80
N SER A 88 8.20 7.54 -1.42
CA SER A 88 8.73 8.90 -1.19
C SER A 88 9.38 9.01 0.19
N LYS A 89 10.18 10.09 0.41
CA LYS A 89 10.70 10.38 1.76
C LYS A 89 9.58 10.46 2.80
N ARG A 90 8.45 11.08 2.44
CA ARG A 90 7.28 11.22 3.32
C ARG A 90 6.64 9.89 3.69
N SER A 91 6.69 8.89 2.81
CA SER A 91 6.13 7.56 3.13
C SER A 91 7.00 6.74 4.09
N ASN A 92 8.21 7.23 4.39
CA ASN A 92 9.15 6.65 5.37
C ASN A 92 9.29 7.51 6.64
N ASP A 93 8.47 8.53 6.80
CA ASP A 93 8.52 9.46 7.93
C ASP A 93 7.74 8.89 9.11
N LEU A 94 8.44 8.54 10.16
CA LEU A 94 7.88 7.92 11.38
C LEU A 94 6.90 8.84 12.11
N GLU A 95 7.17 10.15 12.14
CA GLU A 95 6.25 11.11 12.76
C GLU A 95 4.94 11.22 11.99
N LEU A 96 5.00 11.20 10.66
CA LEU A 96 3.79 11.18 9.83
C LEU A 96 2.99 9.89 9.96
N MET A 97 3.65 8.74 10.14
CA MET A 97 2.98 7.44 10.38
C MET A 97 2.19 7.52 11.69
N LYS A 98 2.85 7.90 12.77
CA LYS A 98 2.25 8.04 14.10
C LYS A 98 1.11 9.05 14.10
N ARG A 99 1.33 10.23 13.53
CA ARG A 99 0.31 11.28 13.47
C ARG A 99 -0.92 10.84 12.69
N LEU A 100 -0.74 10.15 11.56
CA LEU A 100 -1.87 9.62 10.78
C LEU A 100 -2.68 8.63 11.61
N TRP A 101 -2.00 7.75 12.37
CA TRP A 101 -2.64 6.80 13.24
C TRP A 101 -3.49 7.48 14.32
N GLU A 102 -2.89 8.43 15.05
CA GLU A 102 -3.57 9.19 16.11
C GLU A 102 -4.81 9.94 15.59
N ILE A 103 -4.69 10.63 14.46
CA ILE A 103 -5.83 11.32 13.82
C ILE A 103 -6.90 10.31 13.39
N SER A 104 -6.52 9.14 12.88
CA SER A 104 -7.47 8.11 12.48
C SER A 104 -8.25 7.57 13.68
N GLU A 105 -7.60 7.35 14.82
CA GLU A 105 -8.25 6.95 16.07
C GLU A 105 -9.20 8.05 16.59
N GLU A 106 -8.78 9.31 16.54
CA GLU A 106 -9.61 10.45 16.95
C GLU A 106 -10.86 10.57 16.10
N LEU A 107 -10.72 10.53 14.78
CA LEU A 107 -11.85 10.67 13.84
C LEU A 107 -12.84 9.50 13.87
N THR A 108 -12.37 8.31 14.15
CA THR A 108 -13.21 7.11 14.23
C THR A 108 -13.76 6.86 15.63
N GLY A 109 -13.19 7.47 16.66
CA GLY A 109 -13.51 7.17 18.06
C GLY A 109 -13.07 5.77 18.50
N GLN A 110 -12.27 5.08 17.69
CA GLN A 110 -11.81 3.70 17.93
C GLN A 110 -10.30 3.70 18.18
N LYS A 111 -9.89 3.15 19.32
CA LYS A 111 -8.46 2.83 19.56
C LYS A 111 -8.18 1.43 19.06
N PHE A 112 -7.12 1.28 18.29
CA PHE A 112 -6.71 0.02 17.70
C PHE A 112 -5.19 -0.16 17.83
N LEU A 113 -4.81 -1.11 18.62
CA LEU A 113 -3.44 -1.38 19.07
C LEU A 113 -2.80 -0.23 19.86
N PRO A 114 -2.21 -0.51 21.00
CA PRO A 114 -1.52 0.49 21.82
C PRO A 114 -0.28 1.07 21.13
#